data_69d27bee4b6bb8ecc29e945ac24d483a
#
_entry.id   69d27bee4b6bb8ecc29e945ac24d483a
#
_cell.length_a   1.000
_cell.length_b   1.000
_cell.length_c   1.000
_cell.angle_alpha   90.00
_cell.angle_beta   90.00
_cell.angle_gamma   90.00
#
_symmetry.space_group_name_H-M   'P 1'
#
loop_
_entity.id
_entity.type
_entity.pdbx_description
1 polymer ?
#
loop_
_entity_poly.entity_id
_entity_poly.type
_entity_poly.pdbx_seq_one_letter_code
_entity_poly.pdbx_strand_id
1 'polypeptide(L)'
;MGRAGALLGLAAAFGVVIFFTIPALFDGGNALLVGLVTGSGALFVLLYLAHGPNARTTTAYLGTLAGLSVTAVLGWWAVDASKLTGVWTEANTQLQFFDRGVSLQGMVLCGIILAGLGVLNDVTVTQASAVWELRAARPDLGWRQLFVRGMRIGRDHIASTVYTIAFVYVGAALPTLMLVSLYGTTLGITLTSADIAEEIVRTLVGSIGLVLAVPLTTLIGALVVAGRSIKEEPTATPADIPR
;
A
#
# COMPACT_ATOMS: atom_id res chain seq x y z
N MET A 1 -2.28 2.69 -23.63
CA MET A 1 -3.17 1.83 -22.82
C MET A 1 -3.58 2.66 -21.62
N GLY A 2 -4.79 3.06 -21.52
CA GLY A 2 -5.08 4.23 -20.73
C GLY A 2 -6.13 3.98 -19.66
N ARG A 3 -6.93 4.96 -19.46
CA ARG A 3 -7.94 5.10 -18.41
C ARG A 3 -8.86 3.88 -18.24
N ALA A 4 -9.19 3.18 -19.33
CA ALA A 4 -10.01 1.97 -19.30
C ALA A 4 -9.33 0.80 -18.56
N GLY A 5 -8.01 0.59 -18.76
CA GLY A 5 -7.27 -0.47 -18.04
C GLY A 5 -7.19 -0.24 -16.54
N ALA A 6 -7.03 1.02 -16.11
CA ALA A 6 -7.02 1.37 -14.69
C ALA A 6 -8.40 1.13 -14.03
N LEU A 7 -9.49 1.50 -14.69
CA LEU A 7 -10.85 1.26 -14.20
C LEU A 7 -11.18 -0.22 -14.13
N LEU A 8 -10.81 -0.99 -15.14
CA LEU A 8 -10.97 -2.45 -15.14
C LEU A 8 -10.13 -3.11 -14.04
N GLY A 9 -8.90 -2.67 -13.84
CA GLY A 9 -8.03 -3.14 -12.77
C GLY A 9 -8.63 -2.86 -11.39
N LEU A 10 -9.20 -1.66 -11.19
CA LEU A 10 -9.87 -1.30 -9.96
C LEU A 10 -11.13 -2.16 -9.71
N ALA A 11 -11.96 -2.33 -10.74
CA ALA A 11 -13.16 -3.17 -10.65
C ALA A 11 -12.77 -4.63 -10.34
N ALA A 12 -11.72 -5.16 -10.96
CA ALA A 12 -11.22 -6.50 -10.68
C ALA A 12 -10.66 -6.63 -9.25
N ALA A 13 -9.95 -5.59 -8.75
CA ALA A 13 -9.46 -5.57 -7.38
C ALA A 13 -10.61 -5.62 -6.36
N PHE A 14 -11.69 -4.84 -6.57
CA PHE A 14 -12.91 -4.95 -5.76
C PHE A 14 -13.58 -6.32 -5.91
N GLY A 15 -13.56 -6.90 -7.11
CA GLY A 15 -14.03 -8.27 -7.32
C GLY A 15 -13.29 -9.29 -6.46
N VAL A 16 -11.96 -9.18 -6.35
CA VAL A 16 -11.16 -10.04 -5.46
C VAL A 16 -11.58 -9.87 -4.01
N VAL A 17 -11.85 -8.64 -3.56
CA VAL A 17 -12.32 -8.41 -2.18
C VAL A 17 -13.69 -9.07 -1.96
N ILE A 18 -14.64 -8.88 -2.86
CA ILE A 18 -16.01 -9.36 -2.69
C ILE A 18 -16.09 -10.89 -2.83
N PHE A 19 -15.43 -11.47 -3.82
CA PHE A 19 -15.58 -12.88 -4.17
C PHE A 19 -14.54 -13.81 -3.53
N PHE A 20 -13.46 -13.27 -2.99
CA PHE A 20 -12.44 -14.06 -2.33
C PHE A 20 -12.27 -13.68 -0.86
N THR A 21 -12.00 -12.37 -0.55
CA THR A 21 -11.64 -11.97 0.81
C THR A 21 -12.78 -12.18 1.78
N ILE A 22 -13.97 -11.69 1.44
CA ILE A 22 -15.16 -11.78 2.31
C ILE A 22 -15.53 -13.24 2.58
N PRO A 23 -15.69 -14.12 1.58
CA PRO A 23 -15.97 -15.53 1.83
C PRO A 23 -14.87 -16.23 2.64
N ALA A 24 -13.59 -15.98 2.32
CA ALA A 24 -12.49 -16.62 3.02
C ALA A 24 -12.42 -16.23 4.52
N LEU A 25 -12.82 -15.00 4.87
CA LEU A 25 -12.91 -14.58 6.27
C LEU A 25 -14.13 -15.20 6.98
N PHE A 26 -15.26 -15.35 6.29
CA PHE A 26 -16.42 -16.06 6.83
C PHE A 26 -16.14 -17.55 7.07
N ASP A 27 -15.36 -18.19 6.20
CA ASP A 27 -14.94 -19.60 6.36
C ASP A 27 -13.87 -19.78 7.46
N GLY A 28 -13.56 -18.73 8.24
CA GLY A 28 -12.56 -18.77 9.32
C GLY A 28 -11.11 -18.80 8.83
N GLY A 29 -10.85 -18.38 7.60
CA GLY A 29 -9.52 -18.30 7.02
C GLY A 29 -8.57 -17.44 7.84
N ASN A 30 -7.27 -17.77 7.84
CA ASN A 30 -6.26 -16.97 8.50
C ASN A 30 -6.19 -15.55 7.90
N ALA A 31 -6.61 -14.54 8.66
CA ALA A 31 -6.80 -13.17 8.20
C ALA A 31 -5.52 -12.54 7.62
N LEU A 32 -4.33 -12.87 8.19
CA LEU A 32 -3.05 -12.41 7.66
C LEU A 32 -2.79 -12.98 6.26
N LEU A 33 -3.01 -14.27 6.08
CA LEU A 33 -2.84 -14.91 4.78
C LEU A 33 -3.89 -14.43 3.78
N VAL A 34 -5.15 -14.33 4.20
CA VAL A 34 -6.23 -13.79 3.36
C VAL A 34 -5.91 -12.38 2.90
N GLY A 35 -5.48 -11.49 3.82
CA GLY A 35 -5.08 -10.13 3.48
C GLY A 35 -3.89 -10.06 2.51
N LEU A 36 -2.86 -10.89 2.72
CA LEU A 36 -1.69 -10.95 1.84
C LEU A 36 -2.05 -11.50 0.44
N VAL A 37 -2.83 -12.57 0.38
CA VAL A 37 -3.26 -13.16 -0.92
C VAL A 37 -4.16 -12.19 -1.66
N THR A 38 -5.14 -11.59 -0.98
CA THR A 38 -6.00 -10.54 -1.57
C THR A 38 -5.16 -9.39 -2.09
N GLY A 39 -4.29 -8.85 -1.25
CA GLY A 39 -3.46 -7.71 -1.60
C GLY A 39 -2.53 -8.00 -2.78
N SER A 40 -1.85 -9.14 -2.78
CA SER A 40 -0.96 -9.52 -3.87
C SER A 40 -1.72 -9.77 -5.17
N GLY A 41 -2.87 -10.46 -5.12
CA GLY A 41 -3.70 -10.74 -6.30
C GLY A 41 -4.33 -9.48 -6.89
N ALA A 42 -4.93 -8.64 -6.05
CA ALA A 42 -5.53 -7.38 -6.47
C ALA A 42 -4.49 -6.45 -7.12
N LEU A 43 -3.29 -6.34 -6.51
CA LEU A 43 -2.18 -5.56 -7.07
C LEU A 43 -1.66 -6.12 -8.38
N PHE A 44 -1.52 -7.42 -8.48
CA PHE A 44 -1.09 -8.06 -9.71
C PHE A 44 -2.02 -7.65 -10.86
N VAL A 45 -3.31 -7.86 -10.68
CA VAL A 45 -4.30 -7.51 -11.69
C VAL A 45 -4.28 -6.01 -11.99
N LEU A 46 -4.31 -5.16 -10.96
CA LEU A 46 -4.34 -3.71 -11.11
C LEU A 46 -3.11 -3.18 -11.83
N LEU A 47 -1.90 -3.57 -11.40
CA LEU A 47 -0.66 -3.07 -11.99
C LEU A 47 -0.46 -3.51 -13.44
N TYR A 48 -0.69 -4.79 -13.72
CA TYR A 48 -0.45 -5.31 -15.07
C TYR A 48 -1.52 -4.89 -16.07
N LEU A 49 -2.77 -4.67 -15.65
CA LEU A 49 -3.81 -4.10 -16.51
C LEU A 49 -3.60 -2.60 -16.76
N ALA A 50 -3.14 -1.85 -15.74
CA ALA A 50 -2.93 -0.41 -15.88
C ALA A 50 -1.65 -0.04 -16.65
N HIS A 51 -0.54 -0.73 -16.36
CA HIS A 51 0.81 -0.36 -16.84
C HIS A 51 1.42 -1.37 -17.81
N GLY A 52 0.78 -2.52 -18.01
CA GLY A 52 1.26 -3.60 -18.87
C GLY A 52 2.43 -4.40 -18.28
N PRO A 53 2.77 -5.56 -18.90
CA PRO A 53 3.84 -6.43 -18.44
C PRO A 53 5.21 -5.87 -18.89
N ASN A 54 5.89 -5.18 -17.99
CA ASN A 54 7.25 -4.67 -18.23
C ASN A 54 8.07 -4.71 -16.94
N ALA A 55 9.39 -4.55 -17.04
CA ALA A 55 10.27 -4.67 -15.88
C ALA A 55 10.05 -3.57 -14.83
N ARG A 56 9.60 -2.37 -15.23
CA ARG A 56 9.26 -1.29 -14.30
C ARG A 56 8.04 -1.67 -13.48
N THR A 57 6.99 -2.17 -14.13
CA THR A 57 5.77 -2.67 -13.46
C THR A 57 6.09 -3.83 -12.52
N THR A 58 6.92 -4.78 -12.97
CA THR A 58 7.35 -5.90 -12.11
C THR A 58 8.16 -5.43 -10.91
N THR A 59 9.02 -4.44 -11.08
CA THR A 59 9.77 -3.85 -9.96
C THR A 59 8.84 -3.17 -8.96
N ALA A 60 7.87 -2.41 -9.45
CA ALA A 60 6.84 -1.80 -8.59
C ALA A 60 6.07 -2.87 -7.82
N TYR A 61 5.61 -3.93 -8.50
CA TYR A 61 4.91 -5.04 -7.90
C TYR A 61 5.73 -5.75 -6.80
N LEU A 62 6.99 -6.08 -7.06
CA LEU A 62 7.88 -6.69 -6.06
C LEU A 62 8.14 -5.75 -4.87
N GLY A 63 8.31 -4.46 -5.13
CA GLY A 63 8.45 -3.45 -4.09
C GLY A 63 7.21 -3.35 -3.22
N THR A 64 6.02 -3.38 -3.84
CA THR A 64 4.75 -3.36 -3.11
C THR A 64 4.54 -4.65 -2.31
N LEU A 65 4.87 -5.81 -2.87
CA LEU A 65 4.79 -7.08 -2.13
C LEU A 65 5.70 -7.07 -0.89
N ALA A 66 6.92 -6.57 -1.03
CA ALA A 66 7.84 -6.45 0.10
C ALA A 66 7.28 -5.48 1.17
N GLY A 67 6.78 -4.31 0.76
CA GLY A 67 6.12 -3.36 1.65
C GLY A 67 4.86 -3.93 2.31
N LEU A 68 4.03 -4.64 1.54
CA LEU A 68 2.82 -5.29 2.05
C LEU A 68 3.14 -6.37 3.08
N SER A 69 4.18 -7.17 2.85
CA SER A 69 4.64 -8.18 3.81
C SER A 69 5.10 -7.55 5.12
N VAL A 70 5.85 -6.45 5.04
CA VAL A 70 6.24 -5.67 6.23
C VAL A 70 5.02 -5.12 6.95
N THR A 71 4.08 -4.50 6.22
CA THR A 71 2.83 -3.97 6.78
C THR A 71 2.00 -5.06 7.46
N ALA A 72 1.93 -6.25 6.86
CA ALA A 72 1.18 -7.38 7.41
C ALA A 72 1.78 -7.90 8.72
N VAL A 73 3.12 -8.04 8.78
CA VAL A 73 3.81 -8.46 10.00
C VAL A 73 3.69 -7.41 11.10
N LEU A 74 3.88 -6.13 10.76
CA LEU A 74 3.71 -5.03 11.72
C LEU A 74 2.26 -4.91 12.19
N GLY A 75 1.29 -5.07 11.29
CA GLY A 75 -0.13 -5.05 11.61
C GLY A 75 -0.52 -6.19 12.54
N TRP A 76 -0.06 -7.40 12.26
CA TRP A 76 -0.28 -8.54 13.13
C TRP A 76 0.27 -8.31 14.54
N TRP A 77 1.54 -7.86 14.64
CA TRP A 77 2.15 -7.52 15.92
C TRP A 77 1.43 -6.38 16.64
N ALA A 78 1.07 -5.31 15.94
CA ALA A 78 0.44 -4.13 16.53
C ALA A 78 -0.99 -4.44 17.02
N VAL A 79 -1.77 -5.20 16.28
CA VAL A 79 -3.14 -5.61 16.64
C VAL A 79 -3.09 -6.49 17.90
N ASP A 80 -2.14 -7.42 17.99
CA ASP A 80 -1.97 -8.26 19.20
C ASP A 80 -1.45 -7.45 20.40
N ALA A 81 -0.42 -6.63 20.21
CA ALA A 81 0.17 -5.82 21.26
C ALA A 81 -0.80 -4.77 21.83
N SER A 82 -1.63 -4.17 20.98
CA SER A 82 -2.64 -3.18 21.39
C SER A 82 -3.96 -3.80 21.85
N LYS A 83 -4.07 -5.13 21.85
CA LYS A 83 -5.28 -5.88 22.23
C LYS A 83 -6.54 -5.37 21.50
N LEU A 84 -6.40 -5.03 20.23
CA LEU A 84 -7.52 -4.61 19.41
C LEU A 84 -8.42 -5.81 19.11
N THR A 85 -9.61 -5.79 19.69
CA THR A 85 -10.58 -6.90 19.57
C THR A 85 -11.52 -6.76 18.38
N GLY A 86 -11.63 -5.55 17.82
CA GLY A 86 -12.56 -5.24 16.71
C GLY A 86 -14.03 -5.19 17.11
N VAL A 87 -14.38 -5.31 18.38
CA VAL A 87 -15.78 -5.42 18.86
C VAL A 87 -16.54 -4.08 18.85
N TRP A 88 -15.86 -2.98 18.67
CA TRP A 88 -16.33 -1.64 19.03
C TRP A 88 -17.24 -0.97 17.99
N THR A 89 -17.28 -1.46 16.77
CA THR A 89 -18.17 -0.93 15.75
C THR A 89 -19.52 -1.64 15.81
N GLU A 90 -20.62 -0.90 15.66
CA GLU A 90 -21.97 -1.47 15.64
C GLU A 90 -22.11 -2.57 14.57
N ALA A 91 -21.51 -2.35 13.39
CA ALA A 91 -21.45 -3.35 12.33
C ALA A 91 -20.74 -4.65 12.76
N ASN A 92 -19.62 -4.53 13.49
CA ASN A 92 -18.86 -5.68 13.97
C ASN A 92 -19.62 -6.45 15.04
N THR A 93 -20.33 -5.73 15.92
CA THR A 93 -21.20 -6.34 16.94
C THR A 93 -22.35 -7.10 16.27
N GLN A 94 -22.99 -6.52 15.27
CA GLN A 94 -24.04 -7.19 14.49
C GLN A 94 -23.49 -8.45 13.80
N LEU A 95 -22.30 -8.39 13.21
CA LEU A 95 -21.67 -9.54 12.55
C LEU A 95 -21.50 -10.72 13.50
N GLN A 96 -21.08 -10.48 14.75
CA GLN A 96 -20.97 -11.53 15.77
C GLN A 96 -22.30 -12.19 16.13
N PHE A 97 -23.42 -11.47 16.01
CA PHE A 97 -24.73 -12.06 16.23
C PHE A 97 -25.14 -13.01 15.10
N PHE A 98 -24.75 -12.69 13.86
CA PHE A 98 -25.07 -13.51 12.70
C PHE A 98 -24.11 -14.67 12.48
N ASP A 99 -22.82 -14.47 12.73
CA ASP A 99 -21.81 -15.50 12.59
C ASP A 99 -20.75 -15.39 13.69
N ARG A 100 -20.78 -16.36 14.62
CA ARG A 100 -19.80 -16.44 15.73
C ARG A 100 -18.44 -16.99 15.32
N GLY A 101 -18.31 -17.49 14.09
CA GLY A 101 -17.06 -18.04 13.56
C GLY A 101 -16.08 -16.96 13.05
N VAL A 102 -16.58 -15.77 12.77
CA VAL A 102 -15.75 -14.68 12.22
C VAL A 102 -14.85 -14.07 13.29
N SER A 103 -13.56 -14.03 13.02
CA SER A 103 -12.59 -13.34 13.87
C SER A 103 -12.61 -11.83 13.62
N LEU A 104 -13.21 -11.05 14.54
CA LEU A 104 -13.23 -9.59 14.43
C LEU A 104 -11.81 -8.99 14.44
N GLN A 105 -10.92 -9.52 15.31
CA GLN A 105 -9.50 -9.14 15.30
C GLN A 105 -8.85 -9.43 13.95
N GLY A 106 -9.18 -10.56 13.33
CA GLY A 106 -8.74 -10.91 11.99
C GLY A 106 -9.25 -9.93 10.94
N MET A 107 -10.50 -9.46 11.05
CA MET A 107 -11.05 -8.44 10.15
C MET A 107 -10.30 -7.10 10.26
N VAL A 108 -9.98 -6.65 11.49
CA VAL A 108 -9.18 -5.44 11.73
C VAL A 108 -7.82 -5.59 11.05
N LEU A 109 -7.13 -6.73 11.25
CA LEU A 109 -5.84 -7.01 10.62
C LEU A 109 -5.92 -7.00 9.09
N CYS A 110 -6.90 -7.69 8.51
CA CYS A 110 -7.12 -7.70 7.07
C CYS A 110 -7.41 -6.29 6.54
N GLY A 111 -8.24 -5.52 7.26
CA GLY A 111 -8.54 -4.13 6.94
C GLY A 111 -7.29 -3.22 6.95
N ILE A 112 -6.38 -3.39 7.91
CA ILE A 112 -5.10 -2.67 7.96
C ILE A 112 -4.23 -3.01 6.75
N ILE A 113 -4.12 -4.29 6.38
CA ILE A 113 -3.36 -4.74 5.21
C ILE A 113 -3.93 -4.14 3.92
N LEU A 114 -5.25 -4.20 3.74
CA LEU A 114 -5.91 -3.68 2.54
C LEU A 114 -5.85 -2.15 2.46
N ALA A 115 -6.00 -1.45 3.59
CA ALA A 115 -5.86 0.01 3.63
C ALA A 115 -4.46 0.47 3.22
N GLY A 116 -3.41 -0.27 3.65
CA GLY A 116 -2.03 -0.01 3.26
C GLY A 116 -1.76 -0.21 1.76
N LEU A 117 -2.55 -1.07 1.11
CA LEU A 117 -2.31 -1.48 -0.28
C LEU A 117 -2.32 -0.31 -1.28
N GLY A 118 -3.34 0.55 -1.20
CA GLY A 118 -3.49 1.70 -2.11
C GLY A 118 -2.31 2.66 -2.02
N VAL A 119 -1.89 2.96 -0.80
CA VAL A 119 -0.78 3.88 -0.52
C VAL A 119 0.56 3.29 -0.97
N LEU A 120 0.79 2.00 -0.67
CA LEU A 120 1.99 1.28 -1.08
C LEU A 120 2.11 1.24 -2.61
N ASN A 121 1.01 0.97 -3.30
CA ASN A 121 0.97 0.93 -4.76
C ASN A 121 1.39 2.26 -5.39
N ASP A 122 0.83 3.37 -4.93
CA ASP A 122 1.13 4.70 -5.47
C ASP A 122 2.62 5.03 -5.33
N VAL A 123 3.15 4.82 -4.13
CA VAL A 123 4.55 5.14 -3.82
C VAL A 123 5.53 4.23 -4.55
N THR A 124 5.25 2.93 -4.66
CA THR A 124 6.17 1.99 -5.31
C THR A 124 6.19 2.15 -6.83
N VAL A 125 5.05 2.44 -7.46
CA VAL A 125 4.98 2.75 -8.90
C VAL A 125 5.74 4.02 -9.22
N THR A 126 5.53 5.07 -8.42
CA THR A 126 6.24 6.35 -8.59
C THR A 126 7.74 6.18 -8.37
N GLN A 127 8.14 5.44 -7.33
CA GLN A 127 9.55 5.20 -7.02
C GLN A 127 10.24 4.32 -8.08
N ALA A 128 9.60 3.26 -8.55
CA ALA A 128 10.11 2.47 -9.67
C ALA A 128 10.30 3.35 -10.91
N SER A 129 9.32 4.19 -11.25
CA SER A 129 9.41 5.11 -12.38
C SER A 129 10.57 6.09 -12.22
N ALA A 130 10.75 6.69 -11.04
CA ALA A 130 11.86 7.61 -10.76
C ALA A 130 13.23 6.97 -10.99
N VAL A 131 13.41 5.71 -10.58
CA VAL A 131 14.68 4.98 -10.82
C VAL A 131 14.92 4.76 -12.32
N TRP A 132 13.87 4.43 -13.10
CA TRP A 132 13.96 4.26 -14.56
C TRP A 132 14.32 5.56 -15.26
N GLU A 133 13.67 6.68 -14.90
CA GLU A 133 13.97 8.00 -15.46
C GLU A 133 15.39 8.48 -15.11
N LEU A 134 15.85 8.23 -13.88
CA LEU A 134 17.22 8.52 -13.48
C LEU A 134 18.25 7.75 -14.34
N ARG A 135 17.97 6.49 -14.65
CA ARG A 135 18.84 5.69 -15.52
C ARG A 135 18.82 6.16 -16.96
N ALA A 136 17.62 6.51 -17.47
CA ALA A 136 17.49 7.05 -18.83
C ALA A 136 18.24 8.37 -18.99
N ALA A 137 18.16 9.26 -18.00
CA ALA A 137 18.86 10.54 -18.01
C ALA A 137 20.38 10.40 -17.82
N ARG A 138 20.85 9.39 -17.09
CA ARG A 138 22.26 9.16 -16.77
C ARG A 138 22.60 7.66 -16.86
N PRO A 139 22.89 7.18 -18.07
CA PRO A 139 23.20 5.78 -18.35
C PRO A 139 24.50 5.27 -17.69
N ASP A 140 25.36 6.17 -17.29
CA ASP A 140 26.64 5.91 -16.62
C ASP A 140 26.52 5.54 -15.13
N LEU A 141 25.36 5.80 -14.50
CA LEU A 141 25.20 5.58 -13.07
C LEU A 141 25.15 4.09 -12.70
N GLY A 142 26.00 3.68 -11.76
CA GLY A 142 25.91 2.36 -11.15
C GLY A 142 24.73 2.24 -10.18
N TRP A 143 24.37 1.01 -9.79
CA TRP A 143 23.21 0.72 -8.91
C TRP A 143 23.24 1.49 -7.59
N ARG A 144 24.42 1.68 -6.94
CA ARG A 144 24.57 2.45 -5.70
C ARG A 144 24.20 3.92 -5.88
N GLN A 145 24.63 4.51 -6.99
CA GLN A 145 24.34 5.92 -7.30
C GLN A 145 22.86 6.11 -7.64
N LEU A 146 22.27 5.17 -8.38
CA LEU A 146 20.84 5.13 -8.67
C LEU A 146 20.02 5.01 -7.38
N PHE A 147 20.43 4.13 -6.47
CA PHE A 147 19.80 3.98 -5.17
C PHE A 147 19.83 5.29 -4.36
N VAL A 148 21.02 5.89 -4.19
CA VAL A 148 21.15 7.12 -3.39
C VAL A 148 20.35 8.28 -3.99
N ARG A 149 20.36 8.43 -5.30
CA ARG A 149 19.60 9.49 -5.99
C ARG A 149 18.10 9.21 -5.97
N GLY A 150 17.69 7.96 -6.20
CA GLY A 150 16.31 7.54 -6.07
C GLY A 150 15.76 7.75 -4.66
N MET A 151 16.53 7.45 -3.63
CA MET A 151 16.16 7.70 -2.24
C MET A 151 15.99 9.19 -1.91
N ARG A 152 16.70 10.08 -2.60
CA ARG A 152 16.49 11.53 -2.41
C ARG A 152 15.11 11.95 -2.89
N ILE A 153 14.68 11.45 -4.05
CA ILE A 153 13.32 11.69 -4.58
C ILE A 153 12.28 11.03 -3.65
N GLY A 154 12.54 9.80 -3.23
CA GLY A 154 11.63 9.04 -2.37
C GLY A 154 11.35 9.70 -1.02
N ARG A 155 12.33 10.38 -0.41
CA ARG A 155 12.15 11.08 0.88
C ARG A 155 11.10 12.18 0.81
N ASP A 156 11.13 12.98 -0.25
CA ASP A 156 10.17 14.07 -0.42
C ASP A 156 8.76 13.51 -0.61
N HIS A 157 8.66 12.41 -1.35
CA HIS A 157 7.39 11.72 -1.59
C HIS A 157 6.85 11.06 -0.31
N ILE A 158 7.71 10.43 0.51
CA ILE A 158 7.31 9.84 1.80
C ILE A 158 6.62 10.90 2.67
N ALA A 159 7.23 12.07 2.87
CA ALA A 159 6.70 13.11 3.73
C ALA A 159 5.29 13.53 3.28
N SER A 160 5.10 13.81 1.99
CA SER A 160 3.81 14.19 1.43
C SER A 160 2.75 13.10 1.60
N THR A 161 3.12 11.84 1.35
CA THR A 161 2.17 10.72 1.43
C THR A 161 1.77 10.42 2.87
N VAL A 162 2.70 10.50 3.83
CA VAL A 162 2.38 10.33 5.27
C VAL A 162 1.37 11.39 5.74
N TYR A 163 1.53 12.65 5.31
CA TYR A 163 0.54 13.68 5.62
C TYR A 163 -0.83 13.36 5.01
N THR A 164 -0.87 12.89 3.77
CA THR A 164 -2.11 12.50 3.11
C THR A 164 -2.83 11.39 3.88
N ILE A 165 -2.09 10.35 4.30
CA ILE A 165 -2.65 9.25 5.10
C ILE A 165 -3.22 9.79 6.41
N ALA A 166 -2.44 10.59 7.15
CA ALA A 166 -2.87 11.14 8.42
C ALA A 166 -4.16 11.96 8.27
N PHE A 167 -4.26 12.83 7.26
CA PHE A 167 -5.48 13.62 7.03
C PHE A 167 -6.68 12.77 6.58
N VAL A 168 -6.47 11.71 5.79
CA VAL A 168 -7.54 10.78 5.41
C VAL A 168 -8.14 10.12 6.65
N TYR A 169 -7.30 9.62 7.56
CA TYR A 169 -7.78 8.98 8.78
C TYR A 169 -8.37 9.97 9.78
N VAL A 170 -7.80 11.16 9.95
CA VAL A 170 -8.42 12.22 10.77
C VAL A 170 -9.78 12.58 10.20
N GLY A 171 -9.91 12.68 8.87
CA GLY A 171 -11.20 12.94 8.22
C GLY A 171 -12.22 11.83 8.47
N ALA A 172 -11.81 10.57 8.42
CA ALA A 172 -12.68 9.44 8.72
C ALA A 172 -13.11 9.40 10.19
N ALA A 173 -12.20 9.75 11.12
CA ALA A 173 -12.47 9.80 12.55
C ALA A 173 -13.19 11.09 13.01
N LEU A 174 -13.47 12.04 12.11
CA LEU A 174 -14.04 13.34 12.46
C LEU A 174 -15.33 13.26 13.28
N PRO A 175 -16.33 12.41 12.96
CA PRO A 175 -17.54 12.27 13.79
C PRO A 175 -17.22 11.86 15.23
N THR A 176 -16.32 10.89 15.41
CA THR A 176 -15.88 10.43 16.73
C THR A 176 -15.18 11.54 17.51
N LEU A 177 -14.30 12.31 16.86
CA LEU A 177 -13.61 13.44 17.47
C LEU A 177 -14.59 14.55 17.90
N MET A 178 -15.63 14.80 17.11
CA MET A 178 -16.69 15.75 17.47
C MET A 178 -17.47 15.28 18.71
N LEU A 179 -17.85 14.01 18.79
CA LEU A 179 -18.51 13.46 19.98
C LEU A 179 -17.65 13.57 21.21
N VAL A 180 -16.38 13.22 21.11
CA VAL A 180 -15.38 13.37 22.19
C VAL A 180 -15.31 14.82 22.69
N SER A 181 -15.29 15.78 21.76
CA SER A 181 -15.28 17.20 22.11
C SER A 181 -16.55 17.64 22.85
N LEU A 182 -17.71 17.12 22.47
CA LEU A 182 -19.00 17.42 23.12
C LEU A 182 -19.10 16.82 24.52
N TYR A 183 -18.58 15.63 24.74
CA TYR A 183 -18.62 14.95 26.05
C TYR A 183 -17.54 15.43 27.02
N GLY A 184 -16.61 16.29 26.60
CA GLY A 184 -15.54 16.82 27.45
C GLY A 184 -14.60 15.75 28.02
N THR A 185 -14.44 14.63 27.33
CA THR A 185 -13.56 13.52 27.74
C THR A 185 -12.09 13.94 27.72
N THR A 186 -11.29 13.41 28.65
CA THR A 186 -9.86 13.69 28.68
C THR A 186 -9.14 13.06 27.47
N LEU A 187 -8.10 13.72 26.98
CA LEU A 187 -7.29 13.22 25.84
C LEU A 187 -6.80 11.78 26.07
N GLY A 188 -6.45 11.41 27.29
CA GLY A 188 -6.03 10.06 27.61
C GLY A 188 -7.12 9.01 27.33
N ILE A 189 -8.35 9.26 27.77
CA ILE A 189 -9.49 8.38 27.53
C ILE A 189 -9.80 8.33 26.03
N THR A 190 -9.75 9.46 25.35
CA THR A 190 -9.99 9.55 23.90
C THR A 190 -9.00 8.71 23.11
N LEU A 191 -7.71 8.90 23.35
CA LEU A 191 -6.65 8.19 22.61
C LEU A 191 -6.62 6.67 22.89
N THR A 192 -7.14 6.25 24.04
CA THR A 192 -7.26 4.84 24.40
C THR A 192 -8.64 4.27 24.10
N SER A 193 -9.58 5.06 23.57
CA SER A 193 -10.83 4.52 23.05
C SER A 193 -10.54 3.62 21.83
N ALA A 194 -11.24 2.51 21.74
CA ALA A 194 -10.90 1.48 20.78
C ALA A 194 -10.99 1.96 19.33
N ASP A 195 -11.97 2.80 18.99
CA ASP A 195 -12.13 3.38 17.66
C ASP A 195 -10.92 4.23 17.25
N ILE A 196 -10.49 5.12 18.16
CA ILE A 196 -9.34 6.00 17.90
C ILE A 196 -8.04 5.19 17.91
N ALA A 197 -7.89 4.23 18.83
CA ALA A 197 -6.72 3.36 18.90
C ALA A 197 -6.56 2.53 17.61
N GLU A 198 -7.66 2.01 17.04
CA GLU A 198 -7.61 1.28 15.77
C GLU A 198 -7.13 2.18 14.63
N GLU A 199 -7.64 3.41 14.52
CA GLU A 199 -7.22 4.36 13.49
C GLU A 199 -5.76 4.81 13.66
N ILE A 200 -5.29 4.97 14.89
CA ILE A 200 -3.88 5.27 15.19
C ILE A 200 -2.99 4.11 14.73
N VAL A 201 -3.33 2.87 15.10
CA VAL A 201 -2.57 1.67 14.71
C VAL A 201 -2.56 1.54 13.18
N ARG A 202 -3.70 1.69 12.52
CA ARG A 202 -3.82 1.63 11.06
C ARG A 202 -2.93 2.66 10.38
N THR A 203 -2.97 3.91 10.85
CA THR A 203 -2.15 5.02 10.34
C THR A 203 -0.66 4.77 10.52
N LEU A 204 -0.25 4.35 11.72
CA LEU A 204 1.16 4.10 12.03
C LEU A 204 1.72 2.92 11.25
N VAL A 205 1.00 1.79 11.23
CA VAL A 205 1.42 0.59 10.49
C VAL A 205 1.52 0.88 8.99
N GLY A 206 0.51 1.55 8.42
CA GLY A 206 0.52 1.96 7.01
C GLY A 206 1.68 2.90 6.68
N SER A 207 1.94 3.89 7.55
CA SER A 207 3.04 4.85 7.37
C SER A 207 4.42 4.19 7.48
N ILE A 208 4.63 3.29 8.44
CA ILE A 208 5.89 2.55 8.59
C ILE A 208 6.09 1.63 7.39
N GLY A 209 5.04 0.91 6.96
CA GLY A 209 5.08 0.07 5.77
C GLY A 209 5.50 0.85 4.52
N LEU A 210 4.93 2.04 4.32
CA LEU A 210 5.28 2.95 3.23
C LEU A 210 6.74 3.41 3.32
N VAL A 211 7.21 3.86 4.48
CA VAL A 211 8.59 4.32 4.69
C VAL A 211 9.58 3.23 4.34
N LEU A 212 9.27 1.97 4.66
CA LEU A 212 10.12 0.82 4.34
C LEU A 212 9.98 0.33 2.89
N ALA A 213 8.82 0.51 2.26
CA ALA A 213 8.60 0.14 0.87
C ALA A 213 9.45 0.97 -0.10
N VAL A 214 9.69 2.25 0.18
CA VAL A 214 10.47 3.14 -0.68
C VAL A 214 11.91 2.65 -0.87
N PRO A 215 12.72 2.40 0.18
CA PRO A 215 14.07 1.89 0.00
C PRO A 215 14.09 0.50 -0.64
N LEU A 216 13.14 -0.38 -0.33
CA LEU A 216 13.05 -1.71 -0.93
C LEU A 216 12.80 -1.61 -2.45
N THR A 217 11.81 -0.81 -2.86
CA THR A 217 11.51 -0.59 -4.29
C THR A 217 12.66 0.08 -5.01
N THR A 218 13.30 1.08 -4.39
CA THR A 218 14.45 1.77 -4.96
C THR A 218 15.62 0.80 -5.16
N LEU A 219 15.88 -0.07 -4.19
CA LEU A 219 16.95 -1.06 -4.27
C LEU A 219 16.68 -2.08 -5.40
N ILE A 220 15.47 -2.65 -5.43
CA ILE A 220 15.07 -3.60 -6.48
C ILE A 220 15.20 -2.93 -7.86
N GLY A 221 14.65 -1.71 -8.01
CA GLY A 221 14.74 -0.95 -9.25
C GLY A 221 16.16 -0.66 -9.68
N ALA A 222 17.01 -0.19 -8.77
CA ALA A 222 18.41 0.12 -9.05
C ALA A 222 19.20 -1.12 -9.49
N LEU A 223 18.96 -2.27 -8.87
CA LEU A 223 19.61 -3.53 -9.23
C LEU A 223 19.12 -4.04 -10.59
N VAL A 224 17.81 -4.03 -10.85
CA VAL A 224 17.22 -4.49 -12.11
C VAL A 224 17.70 -3.64 -13.28
N VAL A 225 17.70 -2.30 -13.11
CA VAL A 225 18.07 -1.37 -14.18
C VAL A 225 19.59 -1.36 -14.43
N ALA A 226 20.40 -1.49 -13.39
CA ALA A 226 21.86 -1.55 -13.54
C ALA A 226 22.33 -2.88 -14.18
N GLY A 227 21.60 -3.97 -13.95
CA GLY A 227 21.89 -5.28 -14.55
C GLY A 227 21.48 -5.40 -16.04
N ARG A 228 20.68 -4.47 -16.55
CA ARG A 228 20.30 -4.42 -17.96
C ARG A 228 21.35 -3.65 -18.74
N SER A 229 22.09 -4.32 -19.63
CA SER A 229 22.82 -3.63 -20.71
C SER A 229 21.83 -2.81 -21.52
N ILE A 230 22.06 -1.52 -21.64
CA ILE A 230 21.30 -0.69 -22.58
C ILE A 230 21.66 -1.22 -23.97
N LYS A 231 20.72 -1.95 -24.65
CA LYS A 231 20.74 -2.01 -26.08
C LYS A 231 20.56 -0.57 -26.53
N GLU A 232 21.59 0.01 -27.11
CA GLU A 232 21.54 1.31 -27.79
C GLU A 232 20.38 1.23 -28.77
N GLU A 233 19.33 2.00 -28.48
CA GLU A 233 18.32 2.31 -29.47
C GLU A 233 19.07 3.09 -30.53
N PRO A 234 19.02 2.70 -31.83
CA PRO A 234 19.77 3.40 -32.86
C PRO A 234 19.35 4.86 -32.80
N THR A 235 20.30 5.73 -32.50
CA THR A 235 20.11 7.18 -32.60
C THR A 235 19.55 7.47 -33.98
N ALA A 236 18.32 7.98 -34.04
CA ALA A 236 17.72 8.47 -35.25
C ALA A 236 18.71 9.44 -35.89
N THR A 237 19.18 9.11 -37.07
CA THR A 237 20.12 9.94 -37.83
C THR A 237 19.41 11.26 -38.13
N PRO A 238 20.08 12.42 -38.05
CA PRO A 238 19.49 13.74 -38.28
C PRO A 238 18.83 13.93 -39.65
N ALA A 239 18.89 12.92 -40.53
CA ALA A 239 18.35 12.93 -41.89
C ALA A 239 16.83 12.69 -41.99
N ASP A 240 16.17 12.26 -40.91
CA ASP A 240 14.75 11.90 -40.88
C ASP A 240 13.80 12.99 -40.38
N ILE A 241 14.27 14.25 -40.29
CA ILE A 241 13.41 15.38 -39.93
C ILE A 241 12.86 15.95 -41.25
N PRO A 242 11.58 15.80 -41.56
CA PRO A 242 10.98 16.46 -42.73
C PRO A 242 11.02 17.97 -42.52
N ARG A 243 11.52 18.68 -43.54
CA ARG A 243 11.59 20.15 -43.61
C ARG A 243 10.20 20.75 -43.77
#